data_fe0accc7f7059961587cdf6008cb18d2
#
_entry.id   fe0accc7f7059961587cdf6008cb18d2
#
_cell.length_a   1.000
_cell.length_b   1.000
_cell.length_c   1.000
_cell.angle_alpha   90.00
_cell.angle_beta   90.00
_cell.angle_gamma   90.00
#
_symmetry.space_group_name_H-M   'P 1'
#
loop_
_entity.id
_entity.type
_entity.pdbx_description
1 polymer ?
#
loop_
_entity_poly.entity_id
_entity_poly.type
_entity_poly.pdbx_seq_one_letter_code
_entity_poly.pdbx_strand_id
1 'polypeptide(L)'
;ATDYFLDELGVEKFALLGTDYVYPRTTNNILESYLQQKGIASDDIFVNYTPFGHSDWSKIVADVVALGADGKKVGVISTINGDANIGFYKELAAAGISADDIPVVAFSVGEEELSGLDTSNLVGHLAAWNYFQSAETDINDEWVSAWKAKMGQERVTNDPMEAHFIGFNMWVNAV
;
A
#
# COMPACT_ATOMS: atom_id res chain seq x y z
N ALA A 1 10.81 -4.30 -1.07
CA ALA A 1 9.89 -4.03 0.05
C ALA A 1 9.98 -5.13 1.11
N THR A 2 9.72 -6.38 0.76
CA THR A 2 9.69 -7.51 1.73
C THR A 2 11.03 -7.72 2.43
N ASP A 3 12.16 -7.72 1.70
CA ASP A 3 13.49 -7.84 2.30
C ASP A 3 13.80 -6.66 3.24
N TYR A 4 13.35 -5.45 2.92
CA TYR A 4 13.48 -4.30 3.81
C TYR A 4 12.76 -4.52 5.16
N PHE A 5 11.57 -5.13 5.12
CA PHE A 5 10.85 -5.48 6.35
C PHE A 5 11.60 -6.52 7.16
N LEU A 6 12.15 -7.54 6.51
CA LEU A 6 12.91 -8.60 7.17
C LEU A 6 14.25 -8.09 7.72
N ASP A 7 15.05 -7.47 6.86
CA ASP A 7 16.47 -7.22 7.12
C ASP A 7 16.70 -5.90 7.88
N GLU A 8 15.89 -4.85 7.59
CA GLU A 8 16.08 -3.50 8.16
C GLU A 8 15.10 -3.21 9.31
N LEU A 9 13.84 -3.65 9.18
CA LEU A 9 12.84 -3.40 10.22
C LEU A 9 12.70 -4.54 11.23
N GLY A 10 13.32 -5.70 10.98
CA GLY A 10 13.29 -6.85 11.86
C GLY A 10 11.88 -7.43 12.05
N VAL A 11 11.05 -7.38 11.01
CA VAL A 11 9.71 -7.97 11.02
C VAL A 11 9.81 -9.50 11.00
N GLU A 12 9.12 -10.16 11.91
CA GLU A 12 9.14 -11.61 12.10
C GLU A 12 7.79 -12.26 11.74
N LYS A 13 6.69 -11.46 11.71
CA LYS A 13 5.35 -11.92 11.38
C LYS A 13 4.70 -10.98 10.37
N PHE A 14 3.93 -11.52 9.46
CA PHE A 14 3.40 -10.79 8.33
C PHE A 14 1.89 -10.89 8.23
N ALA A 15 1.20 -9.75 8.11
CA ALA A 15 -0.18 -9.68 7.68
C ALA A 15 -0.24 -9.26 6.20
N LEU A 16 -0.72 -10.15 5.35
CA LEU A 16 -0.93 -9.92 3.91
C LEU A 16 -2.40 -9.57 3.69
N LEU A 17 -2.70 -8.28 3.61
CA LEU A 17 -4.06 -7.76 3.48
C LEU A 17 -4.33 -7.32 2.05
N GLY A 18 -5.46 -7.73 1.47
CA GLY A 18 -5.76 -7.38 0.09
C GLY A 18 -7.24 -7.25 -0.24
N THR A 19 -7.53 -6.51 -1.31
CA THR A 19 -8.85 -6.53 -1.92
C THR A 19 -9.09 -7.86 -2.62
N ASP A 20 -10.31 -8.40 -2.55
CA ASP A 20 -10.63 -9.73 -3.07
C ASP A 20 -10.80 -9.75 -4.59
N TYR A 21 -9.68 -9.82 -5.32
CA TYR A 21 -9.64 -10.08 -6.77
C TYR A 21 -8.27 -10.61 -7.21
N VAL A 22 -8.07 -10.80 -8.52
CA VAL A 22 -6.91 -11.53 -9.07
C VAL A 22 -5.56 -10.95 -8.64
N TYR A 23 -5.37 -9.61 -8.66
CA TYR A 23 -4.09 -8.99 -8.36
C TYR A 23 -3.66 -9.24 -6.89
N PRO A 24 -4.43 -8.90 -5.84
CA PRO A 24 -4.04 -9.19 -4.46
C PRO A 24 -3.85 -10.68 -4.18
N ARG A 25 -4.75 -11.53 -4.69
CA ARG A 25 -4.63 -12.98 -4.50
C ARG A 25 -3.35 -13.54 -5.10
N THR A 26 -2.99 -13.12 -6.32
CA THR A 26 -1.75 -13.56 -6.97
C THR A 26 -0.53 -13.01 -6.24
N THR A 27 -0.53 -11.71 -5.90
CA THR A 27 0.58 -11.07 -5.20
C THR A 27 0.81 -11.70 -3.83
N ASN A 28 -0.25 -11.88 -3.04
CA ASN A 28 -0.12 -12.46 -1.70
C ASN A 28 0.33 -13.94 -1.74
N ASN A 29 -0.09 -14.72 -2.72
CA ASN A 29 0.43 -16.09 -2.92
C ASN A 29 1.95 -16.09 -3.22
N ILE A 30 2.42 -15.13 -4.01
CA ILE A 30 3.86 -14.96 -4.28
C ILE A 30 4.59 -14.55 -3.01
N LEU A 31 4.05 -13.58 -2.27
CA LEU A 31 4.62 -13.10 -1.02
C LEU A 31 4.68 -14.19 0.05
N GLU A 32 3.61 -14.95 0.23
CA GLU A 32 3.56 -16.08 1.17
C GLU A 32 4.64 -17.11 0.85
N SER A 33 4.73 -17.52 -0.43
CA SER A 33 5.75 -18.46 -0.88
C SER A 33 7.17 -17.90 -0.67
N TYR A 34 7.38 -16.61 -0.91
CA TYR A 34 8.66 -15.94 -0.72
C TYR A 34 9.05 -15.85 0.76
N LEU A 35 8.12 -15.47 1.63
CA LEU A 35 8.33 -15.41 3.07
C LEU A 35 8.68 -16.78 3.66
N GLN A 36 7.99 -17.84 3.22
CA GLN A 36 8.30 -19.21 3.62
C GLN A 36 9.70 -19.64 3.17
N GLN A 37 10.13 -19.26 1.96
CA GLN A 37 11.52 -19.50 1.50
C GLN A 37 12.56 -18.74 2.33
N LYS A 38 12.19 -17.59 2.90
CA LYS A 38 13.03 -16.83 3.84
C LYS A 38 13.00 -17.38 5.27
N GLY A 39 12.22 -18.43 5.53
CA GLY A 39 12.16 -19.10 6.83
C GLY A 39 11.04 -18.65 7.77
N ILE A 40 10.12 -17.79 7.28
CA ILE A 40 8.93 -17.42 8.05
C ILE A 40 7.96 -18.59 8.06
N ALA A 41 7.54 -19.02 9.27
CA ALA A 41 6.60 -20.11 9.40
C ALA A 41 5.20 -19.74 8.91
N SER A 42 4.44 -20.69 8.40
CA SER A 42 3.07 -20.45 7.91
C SER A 42 2.16 -19.85 8.99
N ASP A 43 2.34 -20.24 10.24
CA ASP A 43 1.57 -19.71 11.39
C ASP A 43 1.93 -18.25 11.73
N ASP A 44 3.05 -17.74 11.23
CA ASP A 44 3.50 -16.35 11.37
C ASP A 44 3.06 -15.48 10.17
N ILE A 45 2.24 -16.03 9.25
CA ILE A 45 1.69 -15.34 8.10
C ILE A 45 0.15 -15.33 8.18
N PHE A 46 -0.43 -14.16 8.39
CA PHE A 46 -1.87 -13.95 8.38
C PHE A 46 -2.31 -13.39 7.02
N VAL A 47 -3.20 -14.07 6.31
CA VAL A 47 -3.72 -13.62 5.01
C VAL A 47 -5.20 -13.30 5.13
N ASN A 48 -5.60 -12.10 4.69
CA ASN A 48 -7.01 -11.71 4.67
C ASN A 48 -7.37 -10.93 3.40
N TYR A 49 -8.57 -11.17 2.88
CA TYR A 49 -9.13 -10.48 1.72
C TYR A 49 -10.48 -9.87 2.05
N THR A 50 -10.68 -8.63 1.57
CA THR A 50 -11.94 -7.88 1.74
C THR A 50 -12.56 -7.54 0.38
N PRO A 51 -13.88 -7.44 0.26
CA PRO A 51 -14.50 -6.97 -0.97
C PRO A 51 -14.12 -5.53 -1.29
N PHE A 52 -14.28 -5.11 -2.54
CA PHE A 52 -14.18 -3.70 -2.90
C PHE A 52 -15.13 -2.84 -2.05
N GLY A 53 -14.65 -1.67 -1.62
CA GLY A 53 -15.44 -0.75 -0.80
C GLY A 53 -15.63 -1.20 0.66
N HIS A 54 -14.84 -2.16 1.13
CA HIS A 54 -14.85 -2.57 2.53
C HIS A 54 -14.53 -1.39 3.46
N SER A 55 -15.29 -1.24 4.54
CA SER A 55 -15.19 -0.07 5.43
C SER A 55 -15.04 -0.39 6.92
N ASP A 56 -15.36 -1.61 7.37
CA ASP A 56 -15.21 -2.03 8.77
C ASP A 56 -13.92 -2.83 8.96
N TRP A 57 -12.86 -2.15 9.36
CA TRP A 57 -11.53 -2.73 9.53
C TRP A 57 -11.22 -3.17 10.96
N SER A 58 -12.13 -2.90 11.92
CA SER A 58 -11.88 -3.10 13.37
C SER A 58 -11.44 -4.52 13.71
N LYS A 59 -12.13 -5.53 13.16
CA LYS A 59 -11.75 -6.92 13.40
C LYS A 59 -10.40 -7.27 12.78
N ILE A 60 -10.13 -6.83 11.55
CA ILE A 60 -8.89 -7.16 10.83
C ILE A 60 -7.70 -6.51 11.53
N VAL A 61 -7.82 -5.24 11.94
CA VAL A 61 -6.77 -4.56 12.72
C VAL A 61 -6.54 -5.25 14.05
N ALA A 62 -7.60 -5.67 14.74
CA ALA A 62 -7.47 -6.46 15.98
C ALA A 62 -6.76 -7.81 15.76
N ASP A 63 -7.05 -8.51 14.66
CA ASP A 63 -6.38 -9.76 14.30
C ASP A 63 -4.89 -9.53 13.98
N VAL A 64 -4.54 -8.41 13.32
CA VAL A 64 -3.14 -8.01 13.05
C VAL A 64 -2.39 -7.73 14.37
N VAL A 65 -3.01 -7.02 15.30
CA VAL A 65 -2.41 -6.79 16.63
C VAL A 65 -2.23 -8.09 17.39
N ALA A 66 -3.23 -8.97 17.35
CA ALA A 66 -3.17 -10.26 18.02
C ALA A 66 -2.08 -11.19 17.45
N LEU A 67 -1.72 -11.04 16.18
CA LEU A 67 -0.63 -11.79 15.56
C LEU A 67 0.71 -11.57 16.30
N GLY A 68 0.95 -10.35 16.84
CA GLY A 68 2.14 -9.99 17.61
C GLY A 68 2.05 -10.23 19.12
N ALA A 69 1.02 -10.95 19.62
CA ALA A 69 0.79 -11.13 21.06
C ALA A 69 1.92 -11.87 21.78
N ASP A 70 2.77 -12.60 21.08
CA ASP A 70 3.95 -13.30 21.60
C ASP A 70 5.21 -12.41 21.67
N GLY A 71 5.10 -11.14 21.32
CA GLY A 71 6.19 -10.15 21.35
C GLY A 71 7.04 -10.09 20.09
N LYS A 72 6.72 -10.87 19.04
CA LYS A 72 7.35 -10.78 17.74
C LYS A 72 6.86 -9.55 16.96
N LYS A 73 7.76 -8.92 16.23
CA LYS A 73 7.41 -7.74 15.44
C LYS A 73 6.56 -8.12 14.22
N VAL A 74 5.38 -7.49 14.13
CA VAL A 74 4.46 -7.66 12.99
C VAL A 74 4.69 -6.56 11.97
N GLY A 75 4.57 -6.90 10.67
CA GLY A 75 4.47 -5.95 9.58
C GLY A 75 3.30 -6.28 8.66
N VAL A 76 2.70 -5.26 8.06
CA VAL A 76 1.61 -5.41 7.11
C VAL A 76 2.13 -5.16 5.69
N ILE A 77 1.86 -6.09 4.78
CA ILE A 77 2.00 -5.86 3.34
C ILE A 77 0.58 -5.70 2.77
N SER A 78 0.28 -4.49 2.30
CA SER A 78 -1.05 -4.12 1.84
C SER A 78 -1.15 -4.13 0.32
N THR A 79 -2.06 -4.94 -0.19
CA THR A 79 -2.56 -4.94 -1.57
C THR A 79 -4.03 -4.49 -1.62
N ILE A 80 -4.43 -3.65 -0.66
CA ILE A 80 -5.76 -3.03 -0.59
C ILE A 80 -5.82 -1.94 -1.67
N ASN A 81 -6.95 -1.84 -2.38
CA ASN A 81 -7.13 -0.89 -3.48
C ASN A 81 -8.23 0.14 -3.20
N GLY A 82 -7.98 1.36 -3.70
CA GLY A 82 -8.93 2.46 -3.70
C GLY A 82 -9.34 2.93 -2.30
N ASP A 83 -10.59 3.39 -2.16
CA ASP A 83 -11.11 4.05 -0.96
C ASP A 83 -11.07 3.19 0.30
N ALA A 84 -10.96 1.86 0.17
CA ALA A 84 -10.81 0.95 1.30
C ALA A 84 -9.54 1.24 2.12
N ASN A 85 -8.48 1.79 1.51
CA ASN A 85 -7.28 2.25 2.20
C ASN A 85 -7.59 3.33 3.24
N ILE A 86 -8.53 4.24 2.96
CA ILE A 86 -8.93 5.30 3.89
C ILE A 86 -9.46 4.70 5.21
N GLY A 87 -10.35 3.69 5.08
CA GLY A 87 -10.90 3.00 6.25
C GLY A 87 -9.82 2.25 7.04
N PHE A 88 -8.93 1.55 6.34
CA PHE A 88 -7.85 0.79 6.96
C PHE A 88 -6.90 1.67 7.78
N TYR A 89 -6.38 2.76 7.19
CA TYR A 89 -5.46 3.65 7.91
C TYR A 89 -6.15 4.44 9.05
N LYS A 90 -7.43 4.81 8.89
CA LYS A 90 -8.20 5.41 9.99
C LYS A 90 -8.34 4.46 11.17
N GLU A 91 -8.56 3.17 10.93
CA GLU A 91 -8.68 2.18 12.00
C GLU A 91 -7.32 1.92 12.68
N LEU A 92 -6.22 1.86 11.93
CA LEU A 92 -4.87 1.78 12.52
C LEU A 92 -4.62 2.96 13.46
N ALA A 93 -4.93 4.19 12.99
CA ALA A 93 -4.78 5.39 13.81
C ALA A 93 -5.69 5.38 15.05
N ALA A 94 -6.96 4.95 14.90
CA ALA A 94 -7.91 4.82 16.02
C ALA A 94 -7.47 3.80 17.06
N ALA A 95 -6.79 2.73 16.64
CA ALA A 95 -6.17 1.74 17.51
C ALA A 95 -4.84 2.22 18.15
N GLY A 96 -4.38 3.44 17.80
CA GLY A 96 -3.12 4.00 18.31
C GLY A 96 -1.87 3.32 17.77
N ILE A 97 -1.95 2.66 16.62
CA ILE A 97 -0.86 1.91 16.00
C ILE A 97 -0.07 2.85 15.08
N SER A 98 1.22 3.00 15.37
CA SER A 98 2.18 3.74 14.56
C SER A 98 2.99 2.82 13.65
N ALA A 99 3.77 3.40 12.75
CA ALA A 99 4.73 2.65 11.93
C ALA A 99 5.87 2.02 12.75
N ASP A 100 6.18 2.55 13.93
CA ASP A 100 7.17 1.97 14.84
C ASP A 100 6.64 0.67 15.46
N ASP A 101 5.32 0.61 15.73
CA ASP A 101 4.65 -0.56 16.31
C ASP A 101 4.43 -1.64 15.24
N ILE A 102 3.68 -1.30 14.18
CA ILE A 102 3.34 -2.21 13.07
C ILE A 102 3.52 -1.47 11.75
N PRO A 103 4.70 -1.52 11.14
CA PRO A 103 4.93 -0.88 9.84
C PRO A 103 4.03 -1.49 8.75
N VAL A 104 3.53 -0.62 7.87
CA VAL A 104 2.78 -1.01 6.67
C VAL A 104 3.60 -0.66 5.45
N VAL A 105 3.71 -1.58 4.48
CA VAL A 105 4.08 -1.25 3.10
C VAL A 105 2.90 -1.49 2.18
N ALA A 106 2.46 -0.45 1.48
CA ALA A 106 1.34 -0.50 0.54
C ALA A 106 1.84 -0.60 -0.90
N PHE A 107 1.20 -1.47 -1.70
CA PHE A 107 1.51 -1.66 -3.12
C PHE A 107 0.49 -0.98 -4.05
N SER A 108 -0.46 -0.24 -3.49
CA SER A 108 -1.51 0.47 -4.23
C SER A 108 -1.95 1.73 -3.49
N VAL A 109 -0.99 2.50 -2.97
CA VAL A 109 -1.22 3.80 -2.33
C VAL A 109 -0.24 4.82 -2.90
N GLY A 110 -0.77 5.90 -3.40
CA GLY A 110 -0.05 7.07 -3.85
C GLY A 110 -0.68 8.35 -3.29
N GLU A 111 -0.37 9.48 -3.90
CA GLU A 111 -0.77 10.80 -3.39
C GLU A 111 -2.30 11.01 -3.42
N GLU A 112 -3.02 10.40 -4.39
CA GLU A 112 -4.49 10.53 -4.49
C GLU A 112 -5.18 9.84 -3.30
N GLU A 113 -4.73 8.65 -2.90
CA GLU A 113 -5.27 7.90 -1.76
C GLU A 113 -5.03 8.62 -0.44
N LEU A 114 -3.96 9.43 -0.34
CA LEU A 114 -3.64 10.22 0.86
C LEU A 114 -4.53 11.45 1.01
N SER A 115 -5.14 11.96 -0.06
CA SER A 115 -5.91 13.22 -0.06
C SER A 115 -7.13 13.20 0.88
N GLY A 116 -7.63 12.03 1.25
CA GLY A 116 -8.76 11.83 2.16
C GLY A 116 -8.39 11.48 3.60
N LEU A 117 -7.10 11.52 3.95
CA LEU A 117 -6.58 11.05 5.23
C LEU A 117 -5.93 12.17 6.05
N ASP A 118 -5.99 12.03 7.37
CA ASP A 118 -5.04 12.72 8.26
C ASP A 118 -3.70 11.98 8.18
N THR A 119 -2.76 12.57 7.44
CA THR A 119 -1.46 11.97 7.17
C THR A 119 -0.49 12.03 8.36
N SER A 120 -0.82 12.74 9.44
CA SER A 120 0.03 12.83 10.64
C SER A 120 0.30 11.45 11.27
N ASN A 121 -0.67 10.55 11.19
CA ASN A 121 -0.58 9.19 11.70
C ASN A 121 0.04 8.18 10.70
N LEU A 122 0.40 8.64 9.49
CA LEU A 122 0.96 7.77 8.44
C LEU A 122 2.49 7.89 8.33
N VAL A 123 3.09 8.80 9.07
CA VAL A 123 4.53 9.01 9.03
C VAL A 123 5.26 7.73 9.44
N GLY A 124 6.20 7.28 8.57
CA GLY A 124 6.96 6.06 8.77
C GLY A 124 6.38 4.82 8.07
N HIS A 125 5.10 4.80 7.70
CA HIS A 125 4.59 3.79 6.78
C HIS A 125 5.17 3.98 5.37
N LEU A 126 5.22 2.91 4.60
CA LEU A 126 5.90 2.86 3.30
C LEU A 126 4.90 2.62 2.17
N ALA A 127 5.25 3.08 0.99
CA ALA A 127 4.59 2.72 -0.25
C ALA A 127 5.64 2.22 -1.26
N ALA A 128 5.27 1.23 -2.07
CA ALA A 128 6.09 0.70 -3.15
C ALA A 128 5.20 0.56 -4.38
N TRP A 129 5.33 1.50 -5.30
CA TRP A 129 4.58 1.56 -6.55
C TRP A 129 5.49 1.94 -7.71
N ASN A 130 4.98 1.99 -8.95
CA ASN A 130 5.83 2.28 -10.12
C ASN A 130 6.03 3.78 -10.35
N TYR A 131 5.08 4.60 -9.86
CA TYR A 131 5.10 6.05 -10.03
C TYR A 131 4.64 6.77 -8.76
N PHE A 132 5.27 7.90 -8.47
CA PHE A 132 4.84 8.90 -7.50
C PHE A 132 4.95 10.29 -8.10
N GLN A 133 3.95 11.16 -7.84
CA GLN A 133 3.96 12.55 -8.31
C GLN A 133 5.20 13.33 -7.86
N SER A 134 5.76 12.95 -6.72
CA SER A 134 6.98 13.54 -6.14
C SER A 134 8.27 13.11 -6.82
N ALA A 135 8.23 12.32 -7.90
CA ALA A 135 9.43 11.95 -8.66
C ALA A 135 10.07 13.19 -9.28
N GLU A 136 11.35 13.45 -8.97
CA GLU A 136 12.10 14.63 -9.40
C GLU A 136 12.71 14.40 -10.79
N THR A 137 11.91 14.59 -11.85
CA THR A 137 12.35 14.55 -13.25
C THR A 137 11.63 15.63 -14.08
N ASP A 138 12.33 16.21 -15.07
CA ASP A 138 11.76 17.23 -15.96
C ASP A 138 10.47 16.76 -16.64
N ILE A 139 10.43 15.50 -17.06
CA ILE A 139 9.25 14.90 -17.72
C ILE A 139 8.07 14.83 -16.76
N ASN A 140 8.31 14.48 -15.50
CA ASN A 140 7.26 14.44 -14.48
C ASN A 140 6.74 15.86 -14.18
N ASP A 141 7.61 16.85 -14.09
CA ASP A 141 7.23 18.25 -13.86
C ASP A 141 6.32 18.77 -14.98
N GLU A 142 6.64 18.45 -16.23
CA GLU A 142 5.79 18.77 -17.39
C GLU A 142 4.42 18.08 -17.30
N TRP A 143 4.40 16.77 -17.00
CA TRP A 143 3.19 15.98 -16.84
C TRP A 143 2.29 16.52 -15.73
N VAL A 144 2.84 16.72 -14.53
CA VAL A 144 2.12 17.21 -13.35
C VAL A 144 1.59 18.62 -13.59
N SER A 145 2.38 19.50 -14.26
CA SER A 145 1.96 20.86 -14.61
C SER A 145 0.78 20.84 -15.59
N ALA A 146 0.85 20.00 -16.62
CA ALA A 146 -0.24 19.85 -17.59
C ALA A 146 -1.51 19.28 -16.94
N TRP A 147 -1.36 18.29 -16.05
CA TRP A 147 -2.47 17.72 -15.29
C TRP A 147 -3.16 18.78 -14.42
N LYS A 148 -2.41 19.53 -13.61
CA LYS A 148 -2.94 20.57 -12.73
C LYS A 148 -3.58 21.73 -13.51
N ALA A 149 -3.01 22.11 -14.63
CA ALA A 149 -3.61 23.14 -15.51
C ALA A 149 -4.97 22.70 -16.07
N LYS A 150 -5.16 21.42 -16.35
CA LYS A 150 -6.39 20.85 -16.90
C LYS A 150 -7.44 20.51 -15.85
N MET A 151 -7.00 19.89 -14.75
CA MET A 151 -7.89 19.27 -13.76
C MET A 151 -8.10 20.11 -12.50
N GLY A 152 -7.25 21.12 -12.26
CA GLY A 152 -7.24 21.98 -11.10
C GLY A 152 -5.97 21.82 -10.25
N GLN A 153 -5.55 22.91 -9.61
CA GLN A 153 -4.29 22.97 -8.87
C GLN A 153 -4.24 22.02 -7.67
N GLU A 154 -5.41 21.71 -7.09
CA GLU A 154 -5.56 20.82 -5.93
C GLU A 154 -5.52 19.33 -6.32
N ARG A 155 -5.56 19.02 -7.62
CA ARG A 155 -5.56 17.64 -8.09
C ARG A 155 -4.15 17.10 -8.14
N VAL A 156 -4.00 15.86 -7.68
CA VAL A 156 -2.76 15.11 -7.72
C VAL A 156 -2.82 14.03 -8.81
N THR A 157 -1.66 13.53 -9.19
CA THR A 157 -1.52 12.36 -10.08
C THR A 157 -1.21 11.12 -9.25
N ASN A 158 -1.47 9.95 -9.82
CA ASN A 158 -1.06 8.67 -9.25
C ASN A 158 -0.58 7.71 -10.36
N ASP A 159 -0.08 6.55 -9.97
CA ASP A 159 0.46 5.52 -10.86
C ASP A 159 -0.51 5.12 -12.00
N PRO A 160 -1.80 4.76 -11.75
CA PRO A 160 -2.70 4.43 -12.86
C PRO A 160 -2.95 5.57 -13.85
N MET A 161 -2.96 6.82 -13.39
CA MET A 161 -3.15 7.99 -14.27
C MET A 161 -1.94 8.17 -15.17
N GLU A 162 -0.75 8.07 -14.63
CA GLU A 162 0.51 8.17 -15.38
C GLU A 162 0.65 7.02 -16.39
N ALA A 163 0.34 5.80 -15.98
CA ALA A 163 0.35 4.64 -16.86
C ALA A 163 -0.60 4.80 -18.07
N HIS A 164 -1.80 5.38 -17.86
CA HIS A 164 -2.73 5.70 -18.93
C HIS A 164 -2.19 6.79 -19.87
N PHE A 165 -1.56 7.81 -19.32
CA PHE A 165 -0.93 8.88 -20.11
C PHE A 165 0.20 8.32 -20.98
N ILE A 166 1.08 7.50 -20.44
CA ILE A 166 2.14 6.82 -21.19
C ILE A 166 1.53 5.94 -22.29
N GLY A 167 0.58 5.08 -21.94
CA GLY A 167 -0.06 4.17 -22.89
C GLY A 167 -0.74 4.90 -24.04
N PHE A 168 -1.41 6.03 -23.78
CA PHE A 168 -1.99 6.87 -24.82
C PHE A 168 -0.92 7.47 -25.74
N ASN A 169 0.15 8.02 -25.19
CA ASN A 169 1.24 8.59 -26.01
C ASN A 169 1.96 7.53 -26.85
N MET A 170 2.15 6.32 -26.30
CA MET A 170 2.70 5.20 -27.07
C MET A 170 1.81 4.86 -28.27
N TRP A 171 0.49 4.84 -28.07
CA TRP A 171 -0.45 4.61 -29.17
C TRP A 171 -0.41 5.73 -30.20
N VAL A 172 -0.43 7.01 -29.79
CA VAL A 172 -0.33 8.16 -30.70
C VAL A 172 0.93 8.13 -31.55
N ASN A 173 2.06 7.72 -30.98
CA ASN A 173 3.34 7.63 -31.68
C ASN A 173 3.43 6.43 -32.65
N ALA A 174 2.54 5.45 -32.50
CA ALA A 174 2.52 4.23 -33.32
C ALA A 174 1.58 4.32 -34.54
N VAL A 175 0.67 5.31 -34.58
CA VAL A 175 -0.30 5.52 -35.68
C VAL A 175 -0.01 6.77 -36.48
#